data_e1f2142dbf26cba428f6c4653ae6b11b
#
_entry.id   e1f2142dbf26cba428f6c4653ae6b11b
#
_cell.length_a   1.000
_cell.length_b   1.000
_cell.length_c   1.000
_cell.angle_alpha   90.00
_cell.angle_beta   90.00
_cell.angle_gamma   90.00
#
_symmetry.space_group_name_H-M   'P 1'
#
loop_
_entity.id
_entity.type
_entity.pdbx_description
1 polymer ?
#
loop_
_entity_poly.entity_id
_entity_poly.type
_entity_poly.pdbx_seq_one_letter_code
_entity_poly.pdbx_strand_id
1 'polypeptide(L)'
;MVAAQGRPDQGMHGCAVYPAHVRHPKDKALVENAVKLLYRSVYLDIEGMTFFSLDNLNAAIHVSLNDFNEKVMAGREASRKEMFLRGEKGYLRSLPQKRYVMKEKKLMTVGRNSYVSLFKHHYSVPKEHVGNA
;
A
#
# COMPACT_ATOMS: atom_id res chain seq x y z
N MET A 1 -12.08 -20.80 -13.22
CA MET A 1 -10.70 -20.39 -12.91
C MET A 1 -10.60 -18.91 -13.29
N VAL A 2 -10.85 -18.00 -12.35
CA VAL A 2 -10.79 -16.56 -12.60
C VAL A 2 -9.33 -16.17 -12.46
N ALA A 3 -8.69 -15.83 -13.58
CA ALA A 3 -7.35 -15.25 -13.55
C ALA A 3 -7.41 -13.96 -12.72
N ALA A 4 -6.72 -13.93 -11.58
CA ALA A 4 -6.52 -12.71 -10.82
C ALA A 4 -5.79 -11.73 -11.74
N GLN A 5 -6.50 -10.73 -12.22
CA GLN A 5 -5.87 -9.60 -12.91
C GLN A 5 -4.91 -8.96 -11.91
N GLY A 6 -3.60 -9.17 -12.12
CA GLY A 6 -2.56 -8.62 -11.28
C GLY A 6 -2.73 -7.11 -11.19
N ARG A 7 -2.62 -6.56 -9.99
CA ARG A 7 -2.65 -5.11 -9.82
C ARG A 7 -1.51 -4.49 -10.65
N PRO A 8 -1.75 -3.36 -11.32
CA PRO A 8 -0.77 -2.74 -12.22
C PRO A 8 0.54 -2.29 -11.55
N ASP A 9 0.56 -2.23 -10.21
CA ASP A 9 1.73 -1.91 -9.39
C ASP A 9 2.70 -3.08 -9.19
N GLN A 10 2.26 -4.33 -9.38
CA GLN A 10 3.10 -5.52 -9.21
C GLN A 10 4.33 -5.51 -10.12
N GLY A 11 4.16 -5.12 -11.38
CA GLY A 11 5.26 -5.05 -12.34
C GLY A 11 6.27 -3.96 -12.04
N MET A 12 5.83 -2.84 -11.46
CA MET A 12 6.69 -1.69 -11.17
C MET A 12 7.61 -1.92 -9.97
N HIS A 13 7.09 -2.60 -8.94
CA HIS A 13 7.85 -2.83 -7.69
C HIS A 13 8.53 -4.20 -7.64
N GLY A 14 8.35 -5.04 -8.66
CA GLY A 14 8.91 -6.40 -8.68
C GLY A 14 8.40 -7.27 -7.54
N CYS A 15 7.21 -6.98 -6.99
CA CYS A 15 6.58 -7.71 -5.90
C CYS A 15 5.54 -8.68 -6.46
N ALA A 16 5.41 -9.84 -5.84
CA ALA A 16 4.28 -10.73 -6.06
C ALA A 16 3.22 -10.44 -4.99
N VAL A 17 1.97 -10.21 -5.42
CA VAL A 17 0.84 -10.13 -4.50
C VAL A 17 0.23 -11.53 -4.36
N TYR A 18 0.30 -12.06 -3.14
CA TYR A 18 -0.32 -13.32 -2.79
C TYR A 18 -1.65 -13.05 -2.08
N PRO A 19 -2.80 -13.18 -2.76
CA PRO A 19 -4.10 -12.90 -2.16
C PRO A 19 -4.45 -13.98 -1.15
N ALA A 20 -5.04 -13.59 -0.01
CA ALA A 20 -5.67 -14.53 0.91
C ALA A 20 -6.87 -15.22 0.23
N HIS A 21 -7.17 -16.45 0.65
CA HIS A 21 -8.33 -17.17 0.14
C HIS A 21 -9.63 -16.45 0.47
N VAL A 22 -10.59 -16.55 -0.44
CA VAL A 22 -11.92 -15.96 -0.24
C VAL A 22 -12.61 -16.65 0.95
N ARG A 23 -13.13 -15.90 1.90
CA ARG A 23 -13.80 -16.37 3.12
C ARG A 23 -12.93 -17.18 4.09
N HIS A 24 -11.60 -17.02 4.03
CA HIS A 24 -10.68 -17.63 4.99
C HIS A 24 -10.04 -16.54 5.90
N PRO A 25 -10.73 -16.10 6.96
CA PRO A 25 -10.21 -15.03 7.83
C PRO A 25 -8.91 -15.43 8.55
N LYS A 26 -8.69 -16.73 8.76
CA LYS A 26 -7.47 -17.25 9.41
C LYS A 26 -6.18 -16.91 8.65
N ASP A 27 -6.24 -16.73 7.34
CA ASP A 27 -5.07 -16.40 6.51
C ASP A 27 -4.48 -15.01 6.85
N LYS A 28 -5.30 -14.13 7.47
CA LYS A 28 -4.89 -12.79 7.92
C LYS A 28 -4.71 -12.65 9.43
N ALA A 29 -4.98 -13.71 10.19
CA ALA A 29 -4.99 -13.64 11.65
C ALA A 29 -3.68 -13.12 12.25
N LEU A 30 -2.53 -13.45 11.66
CA LEU A 30 -1.22 -12.95 12.11
C LEU A 30 -1.08 -11.44 11.92
N VAL A 31 -1.50 -10.92 10.76
CA VAL A 31 -1.45 -9.48 10.46
C VAL A 31 -2.44 -8.72 11.35
N GLU A 32 -3.66 -9.21 11.48
CA GLU A 32 -4.69 -8.60 12.32
C GLU A 32 -4.25 -8.54 13.79
N ASN A 33 -3.65 -9.61 14.30
CA ASN A 33 -3.12 -9.63 15.66
C ASN A 33 -1.94 -8.67 15.84
N ALA A 34 -1.02 -8.61 14.86
CA ALA A 34 0.10 -7.66 14.89
C ALA A 34 -0.39 -6.21 14.90
N VAL A 35 -1.38 -5.87 14.04
CA VAL A 35 -2.02 -4.55 14.01
C VAL A 35 -2.69 -4.24 15.36
N LYS A 36 -3.44 -5.18 15.94
CA LYS A 36 -4.09 -5.00 17.23
C LYS A 36 -3.08 -4.70 18.35
N LEU A 37 -1.98 -5.44 18.39
CA LEU A 37 -0.91 -5.22 19.38
C LEU A 37 -0.26 -3.85 19.21
N LEU A 38 0.02 -3.46 17.99
CA LEU A 38 0.59 -2.15 17.67
C LEU A 38 -0.35 -1.01 18.07
N TYR A 39 -1.62 -1.08 17.67
CA TYR A 39 -2.60 -0.07 18.07
C TYR A 39 -2.69 0.06 19.60
N ARG A 40 -2.79 -1.06 20.30
CA ARG A 40 -2.86 -1.05 21.76
C ARG A 40 -1.62 -0.41 22.39
N SER A 41 -0.41 -0.71 21.90
CA SER A 41 0.81 -0.11 22.42
C SER A 41 0.84 1.39 22.17
N VAL A 42 0.63 1.81 20.94
CA VAL A 42 0.67 3.25 20.55
C VAL A 42 -0.40 4.05 21.29
N TYR A 43 -1.63 3.54 21.39
CA TYR A 43 -2.68 4.27 22.10
C TYR A 43 -2.40 4.40 23.59
N LEU A 44 -1.84 3.39 24.24
CA LEU A 44 -1.45 3.49 25.66
C LEU A 44 -0.35 4.53 25.89
N ASP A 45 0.60 4.62 24.97
CA ASP A 45 1.71 5.57 25.09
C ASP A 45 1.27 7.03 24.92
N ILE A 46 0.28 7.28 24.08
CA ILE A 46 -0.24 8.63 23.81
C ILE A 46 -1.50 8.97 24.62
N GLU A 47 -2.01 8.02 25.43
CA GLU A 47 -3.17 8.22 26.28
C GLU A 47 -2.92 9.36 27.29
N GLY A 48 -3.86 10.29 27.38
CA GLY A 48 -3.74 11.47 28.25
C GLY A 48 -2.88 12.60 27.71
N MET A 49 -2.26 12.47 26.52
CA MET A 49 -1.57 13.57 25.86
C MET A 49 -2.56 14.48 25.15
N THR A 50 -2.29 15.79 25.16
CA THR A 50 -3.08 16.77 24.40
C THR A 50 -2.29 17.23 23.18
N PHE A 51 -2.91 17.17 22.01
CA PHE A 51 -2.29 17.55 20.74
C PHE A 51 -2.99 18.77 20.15
N PHE A 52 -2.21 19.78 19.74
CA PHE A 52 -2.72 21.01 19.15
C PHE A 52 -2.63 21.02 17.62
N SER A 53 -1.99 20.01 17.02
CA SER A 53 -1.91 19.84 15.57
C SER A 53 -1.79 18.35 15.19
N LEU A 54 -2.13 18.03 13.94
CA LEU A 54 -1.93 16.68 13.38
C LEU A 54 -0.45 16.32 13.32
N ASP A 55 0.43 17.29 13.08
CA ASP A 55 1.87 17.05 13.01
C ASP A 55 2.43 16.63 14.37
N ASN A 56 1.97 17.27 15.46
CA ASN A 56 2.36 16.89 16.82
C ASN A 56 1.85 15.48 17.17
N LEU A 57 0.61 15.16 16.81
CA LEU A 57 0.07 13.82 16.99
C LEU A 57 0.88 12.79 16.21
N ASN A 58 1.15 13.04 14.94
CA ASN A 58 1.93 12.13 14.10
C ASN A 58 3.35 11.94 14.64
N ALA A 59 4.00 13.01 15.12
CA ALA A 59 5.32 12.92 15.73
C ALA A 59 5.32 11.99 16.95
N ALA A 60 4.34 12.14 17.85
CA ALA A 60 4.18 11.26 19.01
C ALA A 60 3.93 9.79 18.61
N ILE A 61 3.06 9.56 17.63
CA ILE A 61 2.83 8.22 17.08
C ILE A 61 4.13 7.61 16.52
N HIS A 62 4.94 8.39 15.80
CA HIS A 62 6.22 7.90 15.27
C HIS A 62 7.21 7.53 16.36
N VAL A 63 7.28 8.30 17.43
CA VAL A 63 8.14 7.98 18.60
C VAL A 63 7.69 6.64 19.20
N SER A 64 6.41 6.52 19.58
CA SER A 64 5.88 5.28 20.15
C SER A 64 6.05 4.08 19.22
N LEU A 65 5.87 4.26 17.91
CA LEU A 65 6.09 3.20 16.92
C LEU A 65 7.56 2.75 16.85
N ASN A 66 8.51 3.67 16.96
CA ASN A 66 9.93 3.34 17.01
C ASN A 66 10.25 2.54 18.28
N ASP A 67 9.77 2.98 19.44
CA ASP A 67 9.95 2.30 20.72
C ASP A 67 9.35 0.88 20.68
N PHE A 68 8.13 0.74 20.10
CA PHE A 68 7.51 -0.55 19.90
C PHE A 68 8.35 -1.50 19.03
N ASN A 69 9.03 -1.00 18.01
CA ASN A 69 9.85 -1.79 17.11
C ASN A 69 11.23 -2.11 17.71
N GLU A 70 11.76 -1.26 18.61
CA GLU A 70 13.03 -1.47 19.29
C GLU A 70 12.91 -2.34 20.53
N LYS A 71 11.71 -2.45 21.10
CA LYS A 71 11.46 -3.28 22.27
C LYS A 71 11.61 -4.76 21.93
N VAL A 72 12.40 -5.46 22.74
CA VAL A 72 12.54 -6.92 22.66
C VAL A 72 11.19 -7.58 22.90
N MET A 73 10.81 -8.47 22.02
CA MET A 73 9.53 -9.19 22.12
C MET A 73 9.60 -10.26 23.21
N ALA A 74 8.50 -10.43 23.96
CA ALA A 74 8.40 -11.49 24.95
C ALA A 74 8.68 -12.88 24.32
N GLY A 75 9.59 -13.65 24.93
CA GLY A 75 10.02 -14.95 24.44
C GLY A 75 10.94 -14.91 23.20
N ARG A 76 11.50 -13.76 22.87
CA ARG A 76 12.49 -13.58 21.80
C ARG A 76 13.74 -12.92 22.35
N GLU A 77 14.88 -13.16 21.69
CA GLU A 77 16.18 -12.55 22.05
C GLU A 77 16.44 -11.22 21.33
N ALA A 78 15.59 -10.87 20.37
CA ALA A 78 15.77 -9.69 19.52
C ALA A 78 14.48 -8.89 19.36
N SER A 79 14.63 -7.59 19.08
CA SER A 79 13.53 -6.71 18.73
C SER A 79 13.08 -6.93 17.27
N ARG A 80 11.91 -6.40 16.92
CA ARG A 80 11.42 -6.43 15.52
C ARG A 80 12.39 -5.75 14.57
N LYS A 81 12.93 -4.62 14.97
CA LYS A 81 13.91 -3.85 14.22
C LYS A 81 15.19 -4.65 13.97
N GLU A 82 15.71 -5.31 14.99
CA GLU A 82 16.89 -6.16 14.84
C GLU A 82 16.65 -7.36 13.93
N MET A 83 15.52 -8.03 14.08
CA MET A 83 15.16 -9.16 13.21
C MET A 83 15.05 -8.72 11.74
N PHE A 84 14.42 -7.57 11.49
CA PHE A 84 14.34 -7.00 10.15
C PHE A 84 15.74 -6.67 9.58
N LEU A 85 16.58 -5.99 10.35
CA LEU A 85 17.92 -5.58 9.91
C LEU A 85 18.83 -6.78 9.61
N ARG A 86 18.76 -7.83 10.42
CA ARG A 86 19.60 -9.03 10.28
C ARG A 86 19.08 -9.99 9.21
N GLY A 87 17.75 -10.17 9.11
CA GLY A 87 17.14 -11.23 8.33
C GLY A 87 16.53 -10.78 7.00
N GLU A 88 15.92 -9.59 6.95
CA GLU A 88 15.06 -9.22 5.83
C GLU A 88 15.64 -8.10 4.96
N LYS A 89 16.29 -7.11 5.58
CA LYS A 89 16.75 -5.90 4.90
C LYS A 89 17.67 -6.20 3.71
N GLY A 90 18.54 -7.19 3.84
CA GLY A 90 19.50 -7.58 2.79
C GLY A 90 18.86 -8.19 1.53
N TYR A 91 17.62 -8.67 1.64
CA TYR A 91 16.86 -9.24 0.53
C TYR A 91 15.96 -8.22 -0.17
N LEU A 92 15.81 -7.04 0.40
CA LEU A 92 15.01 -5.98 -0.22
C LEU A 92 15.74 -5.37 -1.41
N ARG A 93 15.02 -5.22 -2.51
CA ARG A 93 15.51 -4.53 -3.69
C ARG A 93 15.41 -3.03 -3.52
N SER A 94 16.21 -2.29 -4.27
CA SER A 94 16.08 -0.83 -4.35
C SER A 94 14.68 -0.44 -4.82
N LEU A 95 14.14 0.62 -4.25
CA LEU A 95 12.86 1.17 -4.69
C LEU A 95 12.96 1.70 -6.13
N PRO A 96 11.89 1.61 -6.93
CA PRO A 96 11.84 2.21 -8.24
C PRO A 96 12.13 3.72 -8.17
N GLN A 97 12.92 4.22 -9.11
CA GLN A 97 13.26 5.65 -9.18
C GLN A 97 12.01 6.53 -9.37
N LYS A 98 11.01 6.02 -10.08
CA LYS A 98 9.74 6.72 -10.30
C LYS A 98 8.67 6.21 -9.34
N ARG A 99 7.98 7.12 -8.70
CA ARG A 99 6.81 6.76 -7.88
C ARG A 99 5.71 6.19 -8.78
N TYR A 100 4.99 5.20 -8.25
CA TYR A 100 3.80 4.70 -8.91
C TYR A 100 2.74 5.81 -9.00
N VAL A 101 2.23 6.02 -10.22
CA VAL A 101 1.09 6.90 -10.47
C VAL A 101 -0.08 6.01 -10.86
N MET A 102 -1.15 6.05 -10.07
CA MET A 102 -2.37 5.32 -10.39
C MET A 102 -2.95 5.86 -11.70
N LYS A 103 -3.10 4.97 -12.68
CA LYS A 103 -3.67 5.29 -13.99
C LYS A 103 -4.79 4.32 -14.27
N GLU A 104 -5.93 4.85 -14.65
CA GLU A 104 -7.01 4.06 -15.23
C GLU A 104 -6.85 4.09 -16.75
N LYS A 105 -6.81 2.92 -17.38
CA LYS A 105 -6.77 2.78 -18.85
C LYS A 105 -8.12 2.29 -19.30
N LYS A 106 -8.73 3.01 -20.23
CA LYS A 106 -9.97 2.62 -20.90
C LYS A 106 -9.72 2.57 -22.40
N LEU A 107 -10.08 1.46 -23.01
CA LEU A 107 -10.16 1.36 -24.46
C LEU A 107 -11.47 2.01 -24.89
N MET A 108 -11.38 2.91 -25.87
CA MET A 108 -12.53 3.65 -26.36
C MET A 108 -12.40 3.82 -27.87
N THR A 109 -13.50 3.65 -28.59
CA THR A 109 -13.54 3.88 -30.02
C THR A 109 -13.71 5.37 -30.29
N VAL A 110 -12.89 5.94 -31.20
CA VAL A 110 -12.99 7.33 -31.61
C VAL A 110 -14.17 7.49 -32.56
N GLY A 111 -15.12 8.34 -32.19
CA GLY A 111 -16.28 8.65 -33.02
C GLY A 111 -15.91 9.35 -34.34
N ARG A 112 -16.83 9.32 -35.33
CA ARG A 112 -16.64 10.04 -36.63
C ARG A 112 -16.40 11.54 -36.50
N ASN A 113 -16.82 12.11 -35.37
CA ASN A 113 -16.59 13.52 -35.03
C ASN A 113 -15.21 13.78 -34.39
N SER A 114 -14.32 12.79 -34.37
CA SER A 114 -12.98 12.86 -33.75
C SER A 114 -13.00 13.13 -32.23
N TYR A 115 -14.04 12.67 -31.52
CA TYR A 115 -14.11 12.77 -30.06
C TYR A 115 -14.26 11.40 -29.40
N VAL A 116 -13.72 11.30 -28.19
CA VAL A 116 -14.01 10.25 -27.23
C VAL A 116 -14.71 10.85 -26.02
N SER A 117 -15.68 10.12 -25.47
CA SER A 117 -16.40 10.56 -24.26
C SER A 117 -15.93 9.77 -23.06
N LEU A 118 -15.34 10.44 -22.07
CA LEU A 118 -14.87 9.85 -20.82
C LEU A 118 -15.46 10.63 -19.64
N PHE A 119 -16.16 9.94 -18.73
CA PHE A 119 -16.79 10.54 -17.56
C PHE A 119 -17.68 11.77 -17.87
N LYS A 120 -18.47 11.70 -18.95
CA LYS A 120 -19.33 12.79 -19.46
C LYS A 120 -18.55 14.00 -20.03
N HIS A 121 -17.24 13.91 -20.19
CA HIS A 121 -16.42 14.90 -20.88
C HIS A 121 -16.04 14.41 -22.27
N HIS A 122 -15.91 15.32 -23.22
CA HIS A 122 -15.51 15.03 -24.59
C HIS A 122 -14.07 15.49 -24.79
N TYR A 123 -13.24 14.60 -25.34
CA TYR A 123 -11.83 14.87 -25.63
C TYR A 123 -11.63 14.74 -27.14
N SER A 124 -11.02 15.74 -27.75
CA SER A 124 -10.66 15.69 -29.19
C SER A 124 -9.48 14.74 -29.39
N VAL A 125 -9.56 13.97 -30.47
CA VAL A 125 -8.51 13.01 -30.85
C VAL A 125 -8.18 13.28 -32.33
N PRO A 126 -6.91 13.13 -32.75
CA PRO A 126 -6.54 13.28 -34.16
C PRO A 126 -7.36 12.38 -35.07
N LYS A 127 -7.72 12.88 -36.27
CA LYS A 127 -8.61 12.19 -37.23
C LYS A 127 -8.09 10.83 -37.68
N GLU A 128 -6.78 10.64 -37.65
CA GLU A 128 -6.11 9.37 -37.98
C GLU A 128 -6.52 8.18 -37.10
N HIS A 129 -7.08 8.46 -35.91
CA HIS A 129 -7.55 7.43 -34.95
C HIS A 129 -9.04 7.16 -35.05
N VAL A 130 -9.77 7.81 -35.97
CA VAL A 130 -11.21 7.59 -36.16
C VAL A 130 -11.48 6.15 -36.55
N GLY A 131 -12.37 5.47 -35.82
CA GLY A 131 -12.72 4.06 -36.06
C GLY A 131 -11.74 3.05 -35.41
N ASN A 132 -10.63 3.52 -34.83
CA ASN A 132 -9.71 2.67 -34.08
C ASN A 132 -10.08 2.67 -32.58
N ALA A 133 -9.81 1.56 -31.90
CA ALA A 133 -10.00 1.42 -30.45
C ALA A 133 -8.64 1.25 -29.74
#